data_1b73acc563a893789ebb9a7f9c97170d
#
_entry.id   1b73acc563a893789ebb9a7f9c97170d
#
_cell.length_a   1.000
_cell.length_b   1.000
_cell.length_c   1.000
_cell.angle_alpha   90.00
_cell.angle_beta   90.00
_cell.angle_gamma   90.00
#
_symmetry.space_group_name_H-M   'P 1'
#
loop_
_entity.id
_entity.type
_entity.pdbx_description
1 polymer ?
#
loop_
_entity_poly.entity_id
_entity_poly.type
_entity_poly.pdbx_seq_one_letter_code
_entity_poly.pdbx_strand_id
1 'polypeptide(L)'
;MLDYIVLGMILDESLTGYDIKKHIEAGVGNFYKVSFGNLYPALKRLTDKELVTLDEQTHGNRVKKYYIATAEGRKDFMEWLSTPFDYSLGGSALMTKIYFFGYLPEEARKQQLQEYEIYYRQNLRKLRAIEKAVHEVEGEKADYFMMSTLYYGIRSTQTAIEWFKHITEQKPLPDFVGQDDE
;
A
#
# COMPACT_ATOMS: atom_id res chain seq x y z
N MET A 1 3.10 7.23 7.33
CA MET A 1 2.21 6.59 6.32
C MET A 1 0.98 7.45 6.02
N LEU A 2 0.11 7.79 7.00
CA LEU A 2 -1.13 8.54 6.73
C LEU A 2 -0.89 9.88 6.01
N ASP A 3 0.14 10.61 6.38
CA ASP A 3 0.48 11.90 5.78
C ASP A 3 0.72 11.75 4.26
N TYR A 4 1.44 10.69 3.83
CA TYR A 4 1.66 10.40 2.41
C TYR A 4 0.40 9.89 1.69
N ILE A 5 -0.46 9.13 2.38
CA ILE A 5 -1.76 8.76 1.81
C ILE A 5 -2.60 10.01 1.54
N VAL A 6 -2.67 10.92 2.51
CA VAL A 6 -3.39 12.19 2.37
C VAL A 6 -2.82 13.02 1.21
N LEU A 7 -1.49 13.20 1.16
CA LEU A 7 -0.84 13.90 0.05
C LEU A 7 -1.19 13.27 -1.30
N GLY A 8 -1.09 11.95 -1.41
CA GLY A 8 -1.42 11.24 -2.64
C GLY A 8 -2.88 11.42 -3.10
N MET A 9 -3.83 11.58 -2.16
CA MET A 9 -5.24 11.80 -2.50
C MET A 9 -5.54 13.22 -3.00
N ILE A 10 -4.70 14.20 -2.66
CA ILE A 10 -4.91 15.63 -2.98
C ILE A 10 -3.85 16.22 -3.91
N LEU A 11 -3.11 15.35 -4.63
CA LEU A 11 -2.07 15.81 -5.55
C LEU A 11 -2.62 16.61 -6.74
N ASP A 12 -3.72 16.16 -7.27
CA ASP A 12 -4.26 16.65 -8.55
C ASP A 12 -5.54 17.47 -8.39
N GLU A 13 -6.19 17.42 -7.23
CA GLU A 13 -7.43 18.14 -6.96
C GLU A 13 -7.54 18.59 -5.50
N SER A 14 -8.28 19.65 -5.28
CA SER A 14 -8.59 20.13 -3.92
C SER A 14 -9.80 19.36 -3.37
N LEU A 15 -9.66 18.80 -2.18
CA LEU A 15 -10.68 17.99 -1.54
C LEU A 15 -11.01 18.46 -0.13
N THR A 16 -12.26 18.28 0.30
CA THR A 16 -12.61 18.46 1.71
C THR A 16 -12.09 17.28 2.55
N GLY A 17 -11.94 17.47 3.87
CA GLY A 17 -11.56 16.37 4.76
C GLY A 17 -12.52 15.18 4.70
N TYR A 18 -13.80 15.41 4.41
CA TYR A 18 -14.79 14.35 4.19
C TYR A 18 -14.50 13.57 2.90
N ASP A 19 -14.22 14.28 1.79
CA ASP A 19 -13.93 13.64 0.50
C ASP A 19 -12.60 12.88 0.53
N ILE A 20 -11.56 13.45 1.18
CA ILE A 20 -10.29 12.76 1.41
C ILE A 20 -10.53 11.42 2.13
N LYS A 21 -11.32 11.43 3.22
CA LYS A 21 -11.65 10.19 3.94
C LYS A 21 -12.33 9.18 3.02
N LYS A 22 -13.33 9.61 2.25
CA LYS A 22 -14.06 8.78 1.32
C LYS A 22 -13.15 8.18 0.24
N HIS A 23 -12.23 8.97 -0.33
CA HIS A 23 -11.26 8.50 -1.33
C HIS A 23 -10.28 7.48 -0.73
N ILE A 24 -9.80 7.70 0.50
CA ILE A 24 -8.95 6.73 1.20
C ILE A 24 -9.69 5.40 1.42
N GLU A 25 -10.96 5.47 1.87
CA GLU A 25 -11.78 4.28 2.11
C GLU A 25 -12.06 3.51 0.82
N ALA A 26 -12.33 4.20 -0.27
CA ALA A 26 -12.58 3.58 -1.58
C ALA A 26 -11.31 3.00 -2.23
N GLY A 27 -10.16 3.66 -2.06
CA GLY A 27 -8.90 3.27 -2.68
C GLY A 27 -8.10 2.27 -1.83
N VAL A 28 -7.52 2.75 -0.74
CA VAL A 28 -6.62 1.96 0.11
C VAL A 28 -7.28 1.43 1.39
N GLY A 29 -8.58 1.57 1.54
CA GLY A 29 -9.33 1.23 2.76
C GLY A 29 -9.22 -0.24 3.20
N ASN A 30 -8.92 -1.16 2.27
CA ASN A 30 -8.63 -2.56 2.60
C ASN A 30 -7.26 -2.73 3.28
N PHE A 31 -6.32 -1.82 3.08
CA PHE A 31 -4.96 -1.89 3.59
C PHE A 31 -4.70 -0.89 4.70
N TYR A 32 -5.42 0.24 4.70
CA TYR A 32 -5.23 1.31 5.66
C TYR A 32 -6.56 1.85 6.19
N LYS A 33 -6.76 1.76 7.51
CA LYS A 33 -7.97 2.29 8.15
C LYS A 33 -7.78 3.76 8.52
N VAL A 34 -8.71 4.60 8.07
CA VAL A 34 -8.75 6.04 8.37
C VAL A 34 -10.00 6.38 9.18
N SER A 35 -9.85 7.30 10.11
CA SER A 35 -10.94 7.92 10.87
C SER A 35 -10.76 9.44 10.88
N PHE A 36 -11.81 10.18 11.18
CA PHE A 36 -11.66 11.64 11.35
C PHE A 36 -10.69 12.00 12.48
N GLY A 37 -10.60 11.13 13.51
CA GLY A 37 -9.71 11.33 14.65
C GLY A 37 -8.21 11.28 14.30
N ASN A 38 -7.82 10.53 13.24
CA ASN A 38 -6.44 10.51 12.76
C ASN A 38 -6.22 11.37 11.52
N LEU A 39 -7.25 11.60 10.70
CA LEU A 39 -7.16 12.40 9.47
C LEU A 39 -6.91 13.89 9.76
N TYR A 40 -7.72 14.51 10.61
CA TYR A 40 -7.56 15.97 10.88
C TYR A 40 -6.22 16.32 11.53
N PRO A 41 -5.68 15.56 12.49
CA PRO A 41 -4.31 15.77 12.95
C PRO A 41 -3.26 15.62 11.84
N ALA A 42 -3.45 14.71 10.87
CA ALA A 42 -2.55 14.57 9.72
C ALA A 42 -2.64 15.81 8.80
N LEU A 43 -3.85 16.25 8.44
CA LEU A 43 -4.07 17.47 7.68
C LEU A 43 -3.44 18.69 8.34
N LYS A 44 -3.62 18.82 9.67
CA LYS A 44 -2.99 19.92 10.42
C LYS A 44 -1.47 19.86 10.31
N ARG A 45 -0.83 18.72 10.54
CA ARG A 45 0.65 18.57 10.42
C ARG A 45 1.14 18.92 9.02
N LEU A 46 0.41 18.51 7.98
CA LEU A 46 0.77 18.80 6.59
C LEU A 46 0.64 20.30 6.27
N THR A 47 -0.40 20.95 6.80
CA THR A 47 -0.59 22.41 6.66
C THR A 47 0.48 23.18 7.45
N ASP A 48 0.77 22.76 8.69
CA ASP A 48 1.82 23.37 9.53
C ASP A 48 3.22 23.27 8.88
N LYS A 49 3.45 22.24 8.05
CA LYS A 49 4.68 22.03 7.26
C LYS A 49 4.65 22.67 5.87
N GLU A 50 3.59 23.41 5.55
CA GLU A 50 3.38 24.03 4.23
C GLU A 50 3.35 23.04 3.05
N LEU A 51 3.16 21.73 3.32
CA LEU A 51 3.01 20.69 2.30
C LEU A 51 1.60 20.66 1.69
N VAL A 52 0.64 21.26 2.39
CA VAL A 52 -0.76 21.36 2.00
C VAL A 52 -1.26 22.78 2.24
N THR A 53 -1.95 23.35 1.25
CA THR A 53 -2.68 24.61 1.39
C THR A 53 -4.11 24.33 1.81
N LEU A 54 -4.65 25.17 2.69
CA LEU A 54 -6.04 25.19 3.11
C LEU A 54 -6.73 26.40 2.48
N ASP A 55 -7.80 26.15 1.70
CA ASP A 55 -8.69 27.16 1.15
C ASP A 55 -10.08 27.05 1.81
N GLU A 56 -10.57 28.15 2.35
CA GLU A 56 -11.89 28.24 2.98
C GLU A 56 -12.88 28.90 2.03
N GLN A 57 -13.88 28.13 1.58
CA GLN A 57 -14.91 28.62 0.67
C GLN A 57 -16.26 28.69 1.37
N THR A 58 -16.96 29.81 1.23
CA THR A 58 -18.29 29.99 1.78
C THR A 58 -19.35 29.54 0.77
N HIS A 59 -20.11 28.53 1.12
CA HIS A 59 -21.28 28.08 0.37
C HIS A 59 -22.57 28.32 1.17
N GLY A 60 -23.27 29.42 0.89
CA GLY A 60 -24.41 29.86 1.69
C GLY A 60 -23.96 30.17 3.12
N ASN A 61 -24.57 29.51 4.12
CA ASN A 61 -24.24 29.73 5.55
C ASN A 61 -23.16 28.74 6.08
N ARG A 62 -22.48 27.95 5.20
CA ARG A 62 -21.49 27.00 5.62
C ARG A 62 -20.13 27.31 5.02
N VAL A 63 -19.09 27.29 5.85
CA VAL A 63 -17.70 27.34 5.40
C VAL A 63 -17.21 25.91 5.17
N LYS A 64 -16.73 25.64 3.96
CA LYS A 64 -16.07 24.41 3.59
C LYS A 64 -14.56 24.62 3.49
N LYS A 65 -13.79 23.68 4.02
CA LYS A 65 -12.34 23.68 4.01
C LYS A 65 -11.83 22.71 2.94
N TYR A 66 -11.12 23.23 1.96
CA TYR A 66 -10.51 22.45 0.89
C TYR A 66 -9.01 22.39 1.08
N TYR A 67 -8.45 21.21 0.87
CA TYR A 67 -7.02 20.92 1.00
C TYR A 67 -6.46 20.52 -0.37
N ILE A 68 -5.30 21.06 -0.75
CA ILE A 68 -4.57 20.71 -1.95
C ILE A 68 -3.08 20.64 -1.64
N ALA A 69 -2.35 19.69 -2.25
CA ALA A 69 -0.92 19.59 -2.08
C ALA A 69 -0.20 20.79 -2.72
N THR A 70 0.76 21.37 -2.02
CA THR A 70 1.67 22.38 -2.56
C THR A 70 2.70 21.74 -3.49
N ALA A 71 3.49 22.54 -4.22
CA ALA A 71 4.63 22.05 -4.99
C ALA A 71 5.63 21.28 -4.11
N GLU A 72 5.88 21.76 -2.89
CA GLU A 72 6.75 21.08 -1.93
C GLU A 72 6.11 19.80 -1.39
N GLY A 73 4.78 19.80 -1.13
CA GLY A 73 4.04 18.59 -0.75
C GLY A 73 4.07 17.52 -1.84
N ARG A 74 3.95 17.91 -3.11
CA ARG A 74 4.11 16.99 -4.25
C ARG A 74 5.53 16.42 -4.29
N LYS A 75 6.55 17.26 -4.09
CA LYS A 75 7.96 16.83 -4.07
C LYS A 75 8.21 15.84 -2.94
N ASP A 76 7.81 16.15 -1.70
CA ASP A 76 7.93 15.27 -0.53
C ASP A 76 7.24 13.92 -0.76
N PHE A 77 6.04 13.93 -1.35
CA PHE A 77 5.33 12.71 -1.71
C PHE A 77 6.09 11.87 -2.75
N MET A 78 6.63 12.49 -3.81
CA MET A 78 7.39 11.81 -4.86
C MET A 78 8.71 11.25 -4.33
N GLU A 79 9.38 11.97 -3.44
CA GLU A 79 10.58 11.47 -2.75
C GLU A 79 10.25 10.23 -1.92
N TRP A 80 9.20 10.27 -1.10
CA TRP A 80 8.73 9.10 -0.36
C TRP A 80 8.38 7.94 -1.29
N LEU A 81 7.64 8.20 -2.37
CA LEU A 81 7.21 7.15 -3.31
C LEU A 81 8.41 6.49 -3.99
N SER A 82 9.49 7.24 -4.23
CA SER A 82 10.71 6.77 -4.89
C SER A 82 11.66 6.03 -3.94
N THR A 83 11.51 6.17 -2.60
CA THR A 83 12.40 5.47 -1.66
C THR A 83 12.17 3.95 -1.67
N PRO A 84 13.19 3.12 -1.43
CA PRO A 84 13.02 1.70 -1.19
C PRO A 84 12.01 1.43 -0.07
N PHE A 85 11.29 0.31 -0.17
CA PHE A 85 10.29 -0.04 0.82
C PHE A 85 10.96 -0.66 2.07
N ASP A 86 10.53 -0.22 3.24
CA ASP A 86 10.88 -0.86 4.51
C ASP A 86 9.94 -2.05 4.78
N TYR A 87 10.43 -3.25 4.57
CA TYR A 87 9.66 -4.49 4.74
C TYR A 87 9.22 -4.75 6.18
N SER A 88 9.79 -4.07 7.17
CA SER A 88 9.33 -4.16 8.57
C SER A 88 7.91 -3.59 8.77
N LEU A 89 7.46 -2.72 7.85
CA LEU A 89 6.12 -2.12 7.88
C LEU A 89 5.00 -3.09 7.46
N GLY A 90 5.34 -4.23 6.88
CA GLY A 90 4.40 -5.28 6.48
C GLY A 90 3.69 -5.04 5.15
N GLY A 91 2.97 -6.08 4.70
CA GLY A 91 2.34 -6.11 3.36
C GLY A 91 1.28 -5.04 3.12
N SER A 92 0.49 -4.67 4.12
CA SER A 92 -0.53 -3.62 4.00
C SER A 92 0.08 -2.26 3.65
N ALA A 93 1.24 -1.92 4.25
CA ALA A 93 1.97 -0.70 3.93
C ALA A 93 2.56 -0.75 2.51
N LEU A 94 3.04 -1.91 2.07
CA LEU A 94 3.52 -2.12 0.71
C LEU A 94 2.38 -1.93 -0.31
N MET A 95 1.22 -2.54 -0.10
CA MET A 95 0.05 -2.37 -0.97
C MET A 95 -0.39 -0.92 -1.05
N THR A 96 -0.40 -0.21 0.07
CA THR A 96 -0.70 1.22 0.13
C THR A 96 0.28 2.04 -0.73
N LYS A 97 1.56 1.71 -0.70
CA LYS A 97 2.58 2.39 -1.52
C LYS A 97 2.38 2.10 -3.01
N ILE A 98 2.18 0.83 -3.38
CA ILE A 98 1.95 0.40 -4.76
C ILE A 98 0.70 1.04 -5.37
N TYR A 99 -0.35 1.30 -4.58
CA TYR A 99 -1.54 2.01 -5.04
C TYR A 99 -1.21 3.33 -5.75
N PHE A 100 -0.17 4.03 -5.30
CA PHE A 100 0.28 5.29 -5.88
C PHE A 100 1.35 5.16 -6.97
N PHE A 101 1.74 3.97 -7.36
CA PHE A 101 2.82 3.77 -8.34
C PHE A 101 2.53 4.34 -9.73
N GLY A 102 1.27 4.68 -10.03
CA GLY A 102 0.90 5.43 -11.23
C GLY A 102 1.60 6.79 -11.35
N TYR A 103 2.01 7.39 -10.23
CA TYR A 103 2.75 8.66 -10.21
C TYR A 103 4.24 8.51 -10.51
N LEU A 104 4.82 7.29 -10.40
CA LEU A 104 6.23 7.06 -10.71
C LEU A 104 6.48 6.98 -12.22
N PRO A 105 7.64 7.46 -12.69
CA PRO A 105 8.13 7.13 -14.02
C PRO A 105 8.20 5.61 -14.21
N GLU A 106 7.94 5.16 -15.46
CA GLU A 106 7.83 3.73 -15.77
C GLU A 106 9.06 2.93 -15.31
N GLU A 107 10.26 3.43 -15.60
CA GLU A 107 11.50 2.74 -15.24
C GLU A 107 11.69 2.62 -13.72
N ALA A 108 11.41 3.70 -12.97
CA ALA A 108 11.50 3.68 -11.50
C ALA A 108 10.48 2.70 -10.90
N ARG A 109 9.26 2.67 -11.46
CA ARG A 109 8.21 1.74 -11.05
C ARG A 109 8.63 0.29 -11.31
N LYS A 110 9.11 -0.02 -12.52
CA LYS A 110 9.60 -1.36 -12.87
C LYS A 110 10.74 -1.81 -11.97
N GLN A 111 11.71 -0.94 -11.72
CA GLN A 111 12.83 -1.26 -10.84
C GLN A 111 12.34 -1.63 -9.44
N GLN A 112 11.49 -0.82 -8.81
CA GLN A 112 10.98 -1.11 -7.47
C GLN A 112 10.18 -2.42 -7.43
N LEU A 113 9.33 -2.68 -8.44
CA LEU A 113 8.54 -3.92 -8.51
C LEU A 113 9.43 -5.16 -8.65
N GLN A 114 10.52 -5.08 -9.43
CA GLN A 114 11.51 -6.15 -9.54
C GLN A 114 12.24 -6.39 -8.21
N GLU A 115 12.60 -5.34 -7.49
CA GLU A 115 13.21 -5.45 -6.16
C GLU A 115 12.26 -6.17 -5.17
N TYR A 116 10.95 -5.86 -5.23
CA TYR A 116 9.94 -6.55 -4.42
C TYR A 116 9.82 -8.03 -4.80
N GLU A 117 9.79 -8.34 -6.09
CA GLU A 117 9.77 -9.73 -6.55
C GLU A 117 11.00 -10.51 -6.04
N ILE A 118 12.20 -9.92 -6.13
CA ILE A 118 13.43 -10.54 -5.63
C ILE A 118 13.34 -10.82 -4.12
N TYR A 119 12.87 -9.84 -3.33
CA TYR A 119 12.67 -10.01 -1.89
C TYR A 119 11.72 -11.16 -1.58
N TYR A 120 10.56 -11.22 -2.23
CA TYR A 120 9.57 -12.28 -2.01
C TYR A 120 10.10 -13.64 -2.44
N ARG A 121 10.89 -13.72 -3.52
CA ARG A 121 11.57 -14.97 -3.92
C ARG A 121 12.59 -15.45 -2.88
N GLN A 122 13.34 -14.55 -2.28
CA GLN A 122 14.25 -14.88 -1.20
C GLN A 122 13.48 -15.37 0.03
N ASN A 123 12.37 -14.74 0.38
CA ASN A 123 11.52 -15.16 1.47
C ASN A 123 10.93 -16.57 1.22
N LEU A 124 10.45 -16.83 0.00
CA LEU A 124 9.95 -18.16 -0.38
C LEU A 124 11.02 -19.25 -0.19
N ARG A 125 12.28 -19.00 -0.57
CA ARG A 125 13.37 -19.93 -0.35
C ARG A 125 13.59 -20.24 1.15
N LYS A 126 13.50 -19.22 2.01
CA LYS A 126 13.59 -19.40 3.47
C LYS A 126 12.44 -20.27 4.00
N LEU A 127 11.21 -19.99 3.59
CA LEU A 127 10.03 -20.75 4.02
C LEU A 127 10.13 -22.22 3.56
N ARG A 128 10.59 -22.49 2.34
CA ARG A 128 10.81 -23.84 1.83
C ARG A 128 11.96 -24.58 2.57
N ALA A 129 12.99 -23.85 2.98
CA ALA A 129 14.04 -24.44 3.80
C ALA A 129 13.53 -24.85 5.20
N ILE A 130 12.66 -24.03 5.80
CA ILE A 130 11.99 -24.36 7.07
C ILE A 130 11.11 -25.59 6.89
N GLU A 131 10.27 -25.63 5.84
CA GLU A 131 9.42 -26.78 5.52
C GLU A 131 10.23 -28.07 5.47
N LYS A 132 11.34 -28.05 4.72
CA LYS A 132 12.22 -29.19 4.59
C LYS A 132 12.82 -29.62 5.94
N ALA A 133 13.35 -28.69 6.73
CA ALA A 133 13.94 -28.97 8.03
C ALA A 133 12.93 -29.58 9.02
N VAL A 134 11.69 -29.09 9.04
CA VAL A 134 10.63 -29.65 9.89
C VAL A 134 10.30 -31.09 9.46
N HIS A 135 10.16 -31.34 8.17
CA HIS A 135 9.90 -32.67 7.67
C HIS A 135 11.04 -33.68 7.97
N GLU A 136 12.30 -33.21 7.92
CA GLU A 136 13.46 -34.06 8.25
C GLU A 136 13.56 -34.43 9.75
N VAL A 137 13.13 -33.51 10.64
CA VAL A 137 13.25 -33.67 12.10
C VAL A 137 12.00 -34.31 12.70
N GLU A 138 10.82 -33.83 12.35
CA GLU A 138 9.56 -34.19 13.01
C GLU A 138 8.72 -35.19 12.16
N GLY A 139 8.89 -35.19 10.82
CA GLY A 139 8.14 -36.04 9.91
C GLY A 139 6.62 -35.84 10.06
N GLU A 140 5.88 -36.94 10.23
CA GLU A 140 4.41 -36.89 10.42
C GLU A 140 3.97 -36.39 11.81
N LYS A 141 4.91 -36.17 12.75
CA LYS A 141 4.62 -35.67 14.09
C LYS A 141 4.60 -34.16 14.20
N ALA A 142 4.93 -33.47 13.09
CA ALA A 142 4.90 -32.00 13.06
C ALA A 142 3.51 -31.47 13.42
N ASP A 143 3.45 -30.44 14.28
CA ASP A 143 2.18 -29.85 14.71
C ASP A 143 1.38 -29.30 13.52
N TYR A 144 0.12 -29.72 13.41
CA TYR A 144 -0.78 -29.38 12.32
C TYR A 144 -0.93 -27.87 12.14
N PHE A 145 -1.17 -27.12 13.21
CA PHE A 145 -1.39 -25.67 13.13
C PHE A 145 -0.11 -24.92 12.79
N MET A 146 1.03 -25.35 13.32
CA MET A 146 2.33 -24.82 12.93
C MET A 146 2.58 -25.00 11.44
N MET A 147 2.37 -26.22 10.91
CA MET A 147 2.54 -26.49 9.49
C MET A 147 1.53 -25.74 8.62
N SER A 148 0.27 -25.60 9.06
CA SER A 148 -0.74 -24.84 8.32
C SER A 148 -0.35 -23.38 8.14
N THR A 149 0.24 -22.74 9.17
CA THR A 149 0.73 -21.35 9.05
C THR A 149 1.93 -21.24 8.10
N LEU A 150 2.83 -22.23 8.11
CA LEU A 150 3.95 -22.27 7.17
C LEU A 150 3.46 -22.42 5.73
N TYR A 151 2.51 -23.32 5.46
CA TYR A 151 1.91 -23.50 4.14
C TYR A 151 1.16 -22.25 3.67
N TYR A 152 0.43 -21.59 4.55
CA TYR A 152 -0.17 -20.29 4.24
C TYR A 152 0.89 -19.25 3.83
N GLY A 153 1.98 -19.15 4.58
CA GLY A 153 3.11 -18.25 4.26
C GLY A 153 3.74 -18.56 2.90
N ILE A 154 3.93 -19.84 2.57
CA ILE A 154 4.44 -20.27 1.26
C ILE A 154 3.48 -19.87 0.13
N ARG A 155 2.19 -20.20 0.27
CA ARG A 155 1.17 -19.91 -0.75
C ARG A 155 0.99 -18.42 -0.98
N SER A 156 0.85 -17.64 0.08
CA SER A 156 0.71 -16.19 -0.03
C SER A 156 1.94 -15.53 -0.67
N THR A 157 3.15 -16.03 -0.35
CA THR A 157 4.39 -15.55 -0.96
C THR A 157 4.46 -15.90 -2.46
N GLN A 158 4.03 -17.09 -2.86
CA GLN A 158 3.94 -17.50 -4.27
C GLN A 158 2.96 -16.61 -5.05
N THR A 159 1.76 -16.38 -4.51
CA THR A 159 0.76 -15.49 -5.10
C THR A 159 1.29 -14.06 -5.26
N ALA A 160 2.01 -13.55 -4.25
CA ALA A 160 2.62 -12.22 -4.34
C ALA A 160 3.67 -12.15 -5.48
N ILE A 161 4.52 -13.17 -5.64
CA ILE A 161 5.52 -13.23 -6.72
C ILE A 161 4.84 -13.21 -8.10
N GLU A 162 3.78 -13.99 -8.28
CA GLU A 162 3.00 -14.02 -9.53
C GLU A 162 2.37 -12.66 -9.83
N TRP A 163 1.78 -12.05 -8.81
CA TRP A 163 1.20 -10.72 -8.92
C TRP A 163 2.23 -9.65 -9.29
N PHE A 164 3.42 -9.63 -8.63
CA PHE A 164 4.48 -8.68 -8.97
C PHE A 164 4.91 -8.80 -10.44
N LYS A 165 5.03 -10.01 -10.98
CA LYS A 165 5.33 -10.21 -12.40
C LYS A 165 4.26 -9.57 -13.30
N HIS A 166 2.99 -9.81 -13.00
CA HIS A 166 1.87 -9.27 -13.77
C HIS A 166 1.87 -7.74 -13.79
N ILE A 167 1.99 -7.10 -12.62
CA ILE A 167 1.95 -5.65 -12.53
C ILE A 167 3.23 -4.98 -13.06
N THR A 168 4.39 -5.66 -13.01
CA THR A 168 5.64 -5.17 -13.63
C THR A 168 5.51 -5.10 -15.15
N GLU A 169 4.90 -6.11 -15.75
CA GLU A 169 4.67 -6.18 -17.19
C GLU A 169 3.38 -5.49 -17.62
N GLN A 170 2.62 -4.91 -16.70
CA GLN A 170 1.31 -4.31 -16.91
C GLN A 170 0.34 -5.22 -17.70
N LYS A 171 0.48 -6.53 -17.52
CA LYS A 171 -0.44 -7.50 -18.11
C LYS A 171 -1.83 -7.36 -17.47
N PRO A 172 -2.91 -7.73 -18.20
CA PRO A 172 -4.21 -7.84 -17.59
C PRO A 172 -4.12 -8.70 -16.34
N LEU A 173 -4.65 -8.18 -15.21
CA LEU A 173 -4.70 -8.95 -13.98
C LEU A 173 -5.55 -10.19 -14.26
N PRO A 174 -5.13 -11.39 -13.82
CA PRO A 174 -5.97 -12.56 -13.93
C PRO A 174 -7.29 -12.29 -13.20
N ASP A 175 -8.40 -12.78 -13.75
CA ASP A 175 -9.68 -12.75 -13.06
C ASP A 175 -9.54 -13.54 -11.76
N PHE A 176 -9.29 -12.80 -10.69
CA PHE A 176 -9.37 -13.33 -9.32
C PHE A 176 -10.81 -13.47 -8.83
N VAL A 177 -11.76 -13.12 -9.67
CA VAL A 177 -13.17 -13.47 -9.44
C VAL A 177 -13.21 -14.98 -9.60
N GLY A 178 -13.00 -15.69 -8.49
CA GLY A 178 -13.37 -17.08 -8.40
C GLY A 178 -14.80 -17.17 -8.97
N GLN A 179 -15.06 -18.14 -9.78
CA GLN A 179 -16.43 -18.55 -10.02
C GLN A 179 -17.01 -18.72 -8.61
N ASP A 180 -17.89 -17.80 -8.23
CA ASP A 180 -18.64 -17.93 -7.00
C ASP A 180 -19.25 -19.33 -7.07
N ASP A 181 -18.78 -20.22 -6.20
CA ASP A 181 -19.43 -21.49 -5.99
C ASP A 181 -20.85 -21.16 -5.51
N GLU A 182 -21.83 -21.26 -6.44
CA GLU A 182 -23.24 -21.25 -6.12
C GLU A 182 -23.62 -22.42 -5.20
#